data_45c1d3e8e6243ad520da27b19b9f15b2
#
_entry.id   45c1d3e8e6243ad520da27b19b9f15b2
#
_cell.length_a   1.000
_cell.length_b   1.000
_cell.length_c   1.000
_cell.angle_alpha   90.00
_cell.angle_beta   90.00
_cell.angle_gamma   90.00
#
_symmetry.space_group_name_H-M   'P 1'
#
loop_
_entity.id
_entity.type
_entity.pdbx_description
1 polymer ?
#
loop_
_entity_poly.entity_id
_entity_poly.type
_entity_poly.pdbx_seq_one_letter_code
_entity_poly.pdbx_strand_id
1 'polypeptide(L)'
;NGKVIKCDLVVSATGVIPNGDTIKIDDLILDSDNAITVNDQMETNLKHVYAAGDVASCSRWKHAPLWFQMRLWTQARQFGSYAAQCVHTAWLDNGNSKDLDFCFELFTHATKFFGFKVILQVRRKD
;
A
#
# COMPACT_ATOMS: atom_id res chain seq x y z
N ASN A 1 7.19 11.00 -26.96
CA ASN A 1 8.25 11.88 -27.46
C ASN A 1 8.90 11.35 -28.75
N GLY A 2 8.67 10.09 -29.16
CA GLY A 2 9.24 9.49 -30.38
C GLY A 2 10.77 9.33 -30.37
N LYS A 3 11.43 9.56 -29.22
CA LYS A 3 12.89 9.41 -29.12
C LYS A 3 13.26 7.93 -29.08
N VAL A 4 14.11 7.52 -30.01
CA VAL A 4 14.69 6.17 -30.05
C VAL A 4 15.98 6.16 -29.25
N ILE A 5 16.12 5.20 -28.33
CA ILE A 5 17.33 4.97 -27.55
C ILE A 5 17.89 3.62 -27.97
N LYS A 6 19.11 3.60 -28.49
CA LYS A 6 19.83 2.36 -28.76
C LYS A 6 20.30 1.75 -27.46
N CYS A 7 20.02 0.47 -27.24
CA CYS A 7 20.42 -0.27 -26.05
C CYS A 7 20.56 -1.75 -26.39
N ASP A 8 21.36 -2.47 -25.62
CA ASP A 8 21.56 -3.91 -25.75
C ASP A 8 20.57 -4.72 -24.90
N LEU A 9 20.03 -4.08 -23.86
CA LEU A 9 19.10 -4.69 -22.91
C LEU A 9 18.09 -3.67 -22.40
N VAL A 10 16.86 -4.12 -22.25
CA VAL A 10 15.81 -3.36 -21.58
C VAL A 10 15.34 -4.14 -20.35
N VAL A 11 15.36 -3.48 -19.19
CA VAL A 11 14.79 -4.02 -17.96
C VAL A 11 13.47 -3.31 -17.69
N SER A 12 12.37 -4.04 -17.80
CA SER A 12 11.05 -3.55 -17.44
C SER A 12 10.81 -3.79 -15.93
N ALA A 13 10.60 -2.71 -15.19
CA ALA A 13 10.35 -2.73 -13.74
C ALA A 13 9.12 -1.87 -13.41
N THR A 14 8.04 -2.07 -14.14
CA THR A 14 6.81 -1.25 -14.12
C THR A 14 5.66 -1.86 -13.29
N GLY A 15 5.96 -2.75 -12.34
CA GLY A 15 4.97 -3.34 -11.44
C GLY A 15 4.71 -2.43 -10.23
N VAL A 16 3.83 -2.82 -9.30
CA VAL A 16 3.26 -4.17 -9.21
C VAL A 16 1.77 -4.15 -9.59
N ILE A 17 1.24 -5.31 -9.99
CA ILE A 17 -0.19 -5.56 -10.08
C ILE A 17 -0.55 -6.39 -8.83
N PRO A 18 -1.46 -5.92 -7.98
CA PRO A 18 -1.93 -6.69 -6.83
C PRO A 18 -2.54 -8.03 -7.27
N ASN A 19 -2.31 -9.07 -6.51
CA ASN A 19 -2.80 -10.41 -6.81
C ASN A 19 -3.99 -10.83 -5.92
N GLY A 20 -4.83 -9.89 -5.54
CA GLY A 20 -6.03 -10.14 -4.74
C GLY A 20 -7.00 -11.11 -5.40
N ASP A 21 -7.03 -11.18 -6.73
CA ASP A 21 -7.85 -12.10 -7.52
C ASP A 21 -7.44 -13.57 -7.36
N THR A 22 -6.26 -13.85 -6.84
CA THR A 22 -5.82 -15.22 -6.50
C THR A 22 -6.46 -15.73 -5.21
N ILE A 23 -6.96 -14.83 -4.38
CA ILE A 23 -7.62 -15.16 -3.11
C ILE A 23 -9.09 -15.46 -3.39
N LYS A 24 -9.49 -16.71 -3.20
CA LYS A 24 -10.84 -17.18 -3.45
C LYS A 24 -11.68 -17.14 -2.17
N ILE A 25 -12.14 -15.95 -1.83
CA ILE A 25 -13.09 -15.71 -0.74
C ILE A 25 -14.33 -15.08 -1.36
N ASP A 26 -15.49 -15.69 -1.17
CA ASP A 26 -16.76 -15.19 -1.68
C ASP A 26 -17.05 -13.80 -1.08
N ASP A 27 -17.64 -12.93 -1.89
CA ASP A 27 -18.02 -11.56 -1.52
C ASP A 27 -16.86 -10.61 -1.14
N LEU A 28 -15.60 -11.03 -1.29
CA LEU A 28 -14.46 -10.13 -1.07
C LEU A 28 -14.43 -9.05 -2.16
N ILE A 29 -14.43 -7.78 -1.75
CA ILE A 29 -14.42 -6.66 -2.69
C ILE A 29 -12.99 -6.30 -3.10
N LEU A 30 -12.75 -6.36 -4.40
CA LEU A 30 -11.50 -5.90 -5.01
C LEU A 30 -11.68 -4.52 -5.65
N ASP A 31 -10.59 -3.76 -5.72
CA ASP A 31 -10.50 -2.53 -6.48
C ASP A 31 -10.26 -2.81 -7.98
N SER A 32 -10.33 -1.78 -8.81
CA SER A 32 -10.15 -1.89 -10.27
C SER A 32 -8.80 -2.45 -10.71
N ASP A 33 -7.81 -2.44 -9.84
CA ASP A 33 -6.47 -2.99 -10.06
C ASP A 33 -6.24 -4.36 -9.39
N ASN A 34 -7.31 -5.05 -8.99
CA ASN A 34 -7.32 -6.32 -8.26
C ASN A 34 -6.81 -6.24 -6.81
N ALA A 35 -6.60 -5.06 -6.26
CA ALA A 35 -6.25 -4.93 -4.85
C ALA A 35 -7.47 -5.12 -3.94
N ILE A 36 -7.27 -5.72 -2.77
CA ILE A 36 -8.31 -5.92 -1.77
C ILE A 36 -8.62 -4.57 -1.11
N THR A 37 -9.88 -4.12 -1.18
CA THR A 37 -10.27 -2.87 -0.55
C THR A 37 -10.31 -2.99 0.96
N VAL A 38 -9.71 -2.03 1.66
CA VAL A 38 -9.70 -1.95 3.13
C VAL A 38 -10.15 -0.59 3.63
N ASN A 39 -10.68 -0.56 4.84
CA ASN A 39 -10.96 0.67 5.56
C ASN A 39 -9.72 1.21 6.29
N ASP A 40 -9.86 2.29 7.02
CA ASP A 40 -8.81 2.96 7.80
C ASP A 40 -8.20 2.07 8.89
N GLN A 41 -8.82 0.95 9.24
CA GLN A 41 -8.33 -0.06 10.19
C GLN A 41 -7.76 -1.30 9.49
N MET A 42 -7.52 -1.23 8.18
CA MET A 42 -7.05 -2.35 7.35
C MET A 42 -8.01 -3.54 7.29
N GLU A 43 -9.27 -3.38 7.73
CA GLU A 43 -10.30 -4.40 7.62
C GLU A 43 -10.96 -4.33 6.25
N THR A 44 -11.22 -5.48 5.66
CA THR A 44 -11.93 -5.61 4.39
C THR A 44 -13.43 -5.37 4.57
N ASN A 45 -14.22 -5.60 3.54
CA ASN A 45 -15.67 -5.64 3.66
C ASN A 45 -16.20 -6.85 4.45
N LEU A 46 -15.37 -7.85 4.66
CA LEU A 46 -15.70 -9.04 5.46
C LEU A 46 -15.20 -8.83 6.89
N LYS A 47 -16.10 -9.04 7.85
CA LYS A 47 -15.81 -8.83 9.27
C LYS A 47 -14.66 -9.74 9.74
N HIS A 48 -13.69 -9.15 10.45
CA HIS A 48 -12.49 -9.80 10.99
C HIS A 48 -11.52 -10.34 9.92
N VAL A 49 -11.67 -9.90 8.67
CA VAL A 49 -10.72 -10.18 7.59
C VAL A 49 -9.96 -8.91 7.27
N TYR A 50 -8.65 -8.98 7.36
CA TYR A 50 -7.75 -7.83 7.19
C TYR A 50 -6.80 -8.07 6.01
N ALA A 51 -6.42 -7.01 5.33
CA ALA A 51 -5.41 -7.06 4.29
C ALA A 51 -4.41 -5.92 4.45
N ALA A 52 -3.13 -6.19 4.16
CA ALA A 52 -2.06 -5.21 4.30
C ALA A 52 -0.98 -5.43 3.25
N GLY A 53 -0.18 -4.40 2.99
CA GLY A 53 0.88 -4.42 2.00
C GLY A 53 0.38 -4.14 0.59
N ASP A 54 1.10 -4.64 -0.41
CA ASP A 54 0.88 -4.31 -1.82
C ASP A 54 -0.45 -4.85 -2.36
N VAL A 55 -0.99 -5.90 -1.73
CA VAL A 55 -2.28 -6.49 -2.09
C VAL A 55 -3.48 -5.64 -1.63
N ALA A 56 -3.29 -4.78 -0.63
CA ALA A 56 -4.37 -3.95 -0.10
C ALA A 56 -4.54 -2.65 -0.91
N SER A 57 -5.78 -2.18 -1.02
CA SER A 57 -6.12 -0.86 -1.56
C SER A 57 -6.67 0.05 -0.46
N CYS A 58 -5.98 1.17 -0.26
CA CYS A 58 -6.38 2.23 0.67
C CYS A 58 -7.18 3.35 -0.04
N SER A 59 -7.73 3.09 -1.20
CA SER A 59 -8.45 4.07 -2.03
C SER A 59 -9.68 4.68 -1.34
N ARG A 60 -10.19 4.02 -0.30
CA ARG A 60 -11.37 4.45 0.46
C ARG A 60 -11.05 5.11 1.80
N TRP A 61 -9.79 5.39 2.08
CA TRP A 61 -9.41 6.04 3.33
C TRP A 61 -9.91 7.48 3.39
N LYS A 62 -10.82 7.74 4.33
CA LYS A 62 -11.48 9.04 4.49
C LYS A 62 -10.59 10.09 5.16
N HIS A 63 -9.69 9.65 6.03
CA HIS A 63 -8.87 10.53 6.88
C HIS A 63 -7.53 10.93 6.25
N ALA A 64 -7.20 10.40 5.07
CA ALA A 64 -5.97 10.71 4.37
C ALA A 64 -6.25 11.04 2.89
N PRO A 65 -6.95 12.14 2.58
CA PRO A 65 -7.30 12.51 1.21
C PRO A 65 -6.07 12.77 0.32
N LEU A 66 -4.94 13.05 0.94
CA LEU A 66 -3.65 13.25 0.26
C LEU A 66 -2.80 11.97 0.21
N TRP A 67 -3.34 10.86 0.68
CA TRP A 67 -2.65 9.59 0.68
C TRP A 67 -2.31 9.12 -0.73
N PHE A 68 -1.04 8.73 -0.90
CA PHE A 68 -0.56 8.12 -2.12
C PHE A 68 0.08 6.76 -1.82
N GLN A 69 -0.57 5.70 -2.27
CA GLN A 69 -0.07 4.35 -2.11
C GLN A 69 0.95 4.03 -3.22
N MET A 70 2.19 3.80 -2.85
CA MET A 70 3.29 3.52 -3.77
C MET A 70 3.66 2.04 -3.88
N ARG A 71 3.09 1.18 -3.06
CA ARG A 71 3.38 -0.26 -3.03
C ARG A 71 4.87 -0.55 -2.90
N LEU A 72 5.44 -0.13 -1.78
CA LEU A 72 6.85 -0.26 -1.46
C LEU A 72 7.05 -1.12 -0.21
N TRP A 73 8.19 -1.75 -0.10
CA TRP A 73 8.58 -2.54 1.06
C TRP A 73 8.35 -1.83 2.40
N THR A 74 8.71 -0.55 2.46
CA THR A 74 8.52 0.27 3.65
C THR A 74 7.05 0.47 3.97
N GLN A 75 6.22 0.74 2.98
CA GLN A 75 4.77 0.84 3.15
C GLN A 75 4.15 -0.50 3.55
N ALA A 76 4.51 -1.58 2.86
CA ALA A 76 3.99 -2.92 3.16
C ALA A 76 4.28 -3.32 4.62
N ARG A 77 5.51 -3.03 5.11
CA ARG A 77 5.88 -3.26 6.52
C ARG A 77 5.06 -2.42 7.49
N GLN A 78 4.87 -1.14 7.19
CA GLN A 78 4.06 -0.23 8.03
C GLN A 78 2.60 -0.68 8.07
N PHE A 79 2.03 -1.03 6.93
CA PHE A 79 0.67 -1.54 6.85
C PHE A 79 0.48 -2.84 7.63
N GLY A 80 1.42 -3.79 7.51
CA GLY A 80 1.38 -5.02 8.27
C GLY A 80 1.44 -4.79 9.77
N SER A 81 2.34 -3.91 10.21
CA SER A 81 2.44 -3.53 11.63
C SER A 81 1.17 -2.83 12.13
N TYR A 82 0.61 -1.93 11.33
CA TYR A 82 -0.61 -1.22 11.66
C TYR A 82 -1.82 -2.16 11.69
N ALA A 83 -1.96 -3.04 10.70
CA ALA A 83 -3.03 -4.04 10.67
C ALA A 83 -2.98 -4.94 11.91
N ALA A 84 -1.78 -5.39 12.32
CA ALA A 84 -1.62 -6.18 13.53
C ALA A 84 -2.10 -5.43 14.79
N GLN A 85 -1.81 -4.14 14.87
CA GLN A 85 -2.31 -3.30 15.98
C GLN A 85 -3.84 -3.15 15.93
N CYS A 86 -4.42 -2.98 14.74
CA CYS A 86 -5.87 -2.90 14.58
C CYS A 86 -6.56 -4.22 15.00
N VAL A 87 -6.02 -5.35 14.58
CA VAL A 87 -6.50 -6.69 15.01
C VAL A 87 -6.43 -6.83 16.53
N HIS A 88 -5.29 -6.47 17.12
CA HIS A 88 -5.09 -6.56 18.57
C HIS A 88 -6.11 -5.69 19.32
N THR A 89 -6.30 -4.45 18.89
CA THR A 89 -7.24 -3.52 19.51
C THR A 89 -8.69 -4.01 19.34
N ALA A 90 -9.05 -4.50 18.16
CA ALA A 90 -10.38 -5.04 17.90
C ALA A 90 -10.72 -6.24 18.81
N TRP A 91 -9.73 -7.04 19.20
CA TRP A 91 -9.92 -8.22 20.03
C TRP A 91 -9.90 -7.93 21.54
N LEU A 92 -9.03 -7.02 21.98
CA LEU A 92 -8.80 -6.78 23.42
C LEU A 92 -9.53 -5.56 23.97
N ASP A 93 -9.75 -4.53 23.14
CA ASP A 93 -10.31 -3.25 23.58
C ASP A 93 -11.77 -3.03 23.16
N ASN A 94 -12.52 -4.11 22.95
CA ASN A 94 -13.95 -4.05 22.56
C ASN A 94 -14.24 -3.16 21.34
N GLY A 95 -13.29 -3.10 20.39
CA GLY A 95 -13.51 -2.42 19.12
C GLY A 95 -13.24 -0.92 19.11
N ASN A 96 -12.50 -0.39 20.08
CA ASN A 96 -11.98 0.97 19.96
C ASN A 96 -11.09 1.04 18.72
N SER A 97 -11.43 1.93 17.78
CA SER A 97 -10.62 2.12 16.57
C SER A 97 -9.28 2.75 16.93
N LYS A 98 -8.21 2.26 16.32
CA LYS A 98 -6.92 2.92 16.40
C LYS A 98 -6.82 3.94 15.28
N ASP A 99 -6.42 5.16 15.63
CA ASP A 99 -6.16 6.18 14.63
C ASP A 99 -4.90 5.85 13.84
N LEU A 100 -4.90 6.24 12.57
CA LEU A 100 -3.72 6.18 11.72
C LEU A 100 -2.62 7.07 12.32
N ASP A 101 -1.54 6.42 12.79
CA ASP A 101 -0.41 7.08 13.47
C ASP A 101 0.71 7.46 12.48
N PHE A 102 0.38 7.70 11.22
CA PHE A 102 1.37 8.11 10.23
C PHE A 102 0.79 9.07 9.20
N CYS A 103 1.57 10.10 8.90
CA CYS A 103 1.26 11.09 7.87
C CYS A 103 2.22 10.92 6.69
N PHE A 104 1.68 10.81 5.48
CA PHE A 104 2.46 10.61 4.26
C PHE A 104 2.51 11.85 3.35
N GLU A 105 2.65 13.00 3.94
CA GLU A 105 2.88 14.24 3.18
C GLU A 105 4.26 14.27 2.52
N LEU A 106 5.21 13.56 3.13
CA LEU A 106 6.57 13.43 2.66
C LEU A 106 6.92 11.96 2.48
N PHE A 107 7.15 11.55 1.25
CA PHE A 107 7.62 10.22 0.94
C PHE A 107 9.11 10.22 0.63
N THR A 108 9.87 9.37 1.31
CA THR A 108 11.29 9.16 1.05
C THR A 108 11.57 7.67 0.85
N HIS A 109 12.08 7.32 -0.31
CA HIS A 109 12.56 5.98 -0.61
C HIS A 109 14.06 6.01 -0.86
N ALA A 110 14.78 5.10 -0.23
CA ALA A 110 16.22 4.94 -0.41
C ALA A 110 16.54 3.54 -0.88
N THR A 111 17.32 3.43 -1.93
CA THR A 111 17.79 2.16 -2.46
C THR A 111 19.27 2.26 -2.86
N LYS A 112 19.89 1.10 -3.10
CA LYS A 112 21.24 1.02 -3.63
C LYS A 112 21.20 0.31 -4.98
N PHE A 113 21.74 0.96 -6.01
CA PHE A 113 21.74 0.46 -7.37
C PHE A 113 23.14 0.63 -7.98
N PHE A 114 23.75 -0.45 -8.42
CA PHE A 114 25.13 -0.48 -8.95
C PHE A 114 26.16 0.26 -8.07
N GLY A 115 26.06 0.12 -6.75
CA GLY A 115 26.94 0.81 -5.82
C GLY A 115 26.55 2.26 -5.47
N PHE A 116 25.63 2.86 -6.23
CA PHE A 116 25.14 4.21 -5.97
C PHE A 116 23.99 4.15 -4.97
N LYS A 117 24.00 5.07 -4.00
CA LYS A 117 22.85 5.31 -3.15
C LYS A 117 21.88 6.24 -3.89
N VAL A 118 20.68 5.75 -4.14
CA VAL A 118 19.60 6.51 -4.78
C VAL A 118 18.59 6.86 -3.70
N ILE A 119 18.30 8.14 -3.54
CA ILE A 119 17.28 8.63 -2.62
C ILE A 119 16.21 9.34 -3.44
N LEU A 120 15.00 8.82 -3.40
CA LEU A 120 13.83 9.45 -3.98
C LEU A 120 13.04 10.13 -2.86
N GLN A 121 12.86 11.42 -2.98
CA GLN A 121 12.03 12.21 -2.07
C GLN A 121 10.93 12.88 -2.88
N VAL A 122 9.70 12.57 -2.55
CA VAL A 122 8.52 13.15 -3.20
C VAL A 122 7.74 13.93 -2.15
N ARG A 123 7.54 15.20 -2.42
CA ARG A 123 6.60 16.05 -1.69
C ARG A 123 5.45 16.37 -2.62
N ARG A 124 4.25 16.11 -2.21
CA ARG A 124 3.07 16.57 -2.95
C ARG A 124 2.99 18.09 -2.79
N LYS A 125 2.87 18.77 -3.91
CA LYS A 125 2.44 20.18 -3.94
C LYS A 125 0.93 20.15 -4.07
N ASP A 126 0.27 20.90 -3.21
CA ASP A 126 -1.17 21.19 -3.30
C ASP A 126 -1.50 21.84 -4.65
#